data_db6229af75bf4bcaba9d0b705703e9e6
#
_entry.id   db6229af75bf4bcaba9d0b705703e9e6
#
_cell.length_a   1.000
_cell.length_b   1.000
_cell.length_c   1.000
_cell.angle_alpha   90.00
_cell.angle_beta   90.00
_cell.angle_gamma   90.00
#
_symmetry.space_group_name_H-M   'P 1'
#
loop_
_entity.id
_entity.type
_entity.pdbx_description
1 polymer ?
#
loop_
_entity_poly.entity_id
_entity_poly.type
_entity_poly.pdbx_seq_one_letter_code
_entity_poly.pdbx_strand_id
1 'polypeptide(L)'
;MLGYSHLLDEERDHIAALKAAGRSIGAIAKAVGRAKSTVSRELRRNALPSGRYSPLHAAGAYQRRRRRDAVLERDRRLRDFVGDRLAEGWTPEQIAGWLKAGHERGLRALGFEAIYAFVYCAARKGEELWRYLIRRHKRRRPRRAKPSRDRIKDRASIHDRPRGVEGRADIGHWEGDLIICKRTRPVLVLHERKSRVTLATRLAGKTAAETISVMLAVFGRIHPALRKSVTFDNDTAFAQHALLRSMRNMTTWFCDAYASWQKGGVENANGRLRRWLPRHTDIDQMSDEEIQDIVMTANLTPRKCLGFLTPFQAIIKELGKDVQIRFA
;
A
#
# COMPACT_ATOMS: atom_id res chain seq x y z
N MET A 1 1.15 33.76 -8.95
CA MET A 1 -0.03 34.19 -8.12
C MET A 1 0.13 33.60 -6.74
N LEU A 2 0.35 34.46 -5.72
CA LEU A 2 0.38 34.01 -4.33
C LEU A 2 -1.02 33.56 -3.93
N GLY A 3 -1.18 32.28 -3.63
CA GLY A 3 -2.45 31.69 -3.24
C GLY A 3 -2.99 32.35 -1.96
N TYR A 4 -4.31 32.53 -1.87
CA TYR A 4 -4.98 33.04 -0.67
C TYR A 4 -4.66 32.14 0.53
N SER A 5 -4.11 32.70 1.59
CA SER A 5 -3.87 32.02 2.87
C SER A 5 -4.63 32.71 4.00
N HIS A 6 -5.19 31.89 4.90
CA HIS A 6 -5.86 32.39 6.10
C HIS A 6 -4.85 32.95 7.10
N LEU A 7 -5.31 33.85 8.00
CA LEU A 7 -4.50 34.33 9.12
C LEU A 7 -4.19 33.17 10.07
N LEU A 8 -2.93 33.08 10.48
CA LEU A 8 -2.46 32.18 11.52
C LEU A 8 -2.79 32.73 12.92
N ASP A 9 -2.73 31.86 13.92
CA ASP A 9 -3.00 32.32 15.29
C ASP A 9 -1.94 33.29 15.79
N GLU A 10 -0.65 33.07 15.45
CA GLU A 10 0.46 34.02 15.72
C GLU A 10 0.24 35.39 15.07
N GLU A 11 -0.29 35.40 13.85
CA GLU A 11 -0.61 36.70 13.19
C GLU A 11 -1.76 37.40 13.89
N ARG A 12 -2.73 36.70 14.46
CA ARG A 12 -3.81 37.29 15.28
C ARG A 12 -3.29 37.85 16.58
N ASP A 13 -2.34 37.19 17.24
CA ASP A 13 -1.68 37.70 18.44
C ASP A 13 -0.92 38.98 18.14
N HIS A 14 -0.19 39.03 17.04
CA HIS A 14 0.54 40.19 16.59
C HIS A 14 -0.40 41.38 16.24
N ILE A 15 -1.53 41.08 15.55
CA ILE A 15 -2.57 42.09 15.28
C ILE A 15 -3.12 42.67 16.60
N ALA A 16 -3.37 41.84 17.62
CA ALA A 16 -3.90 42.26 18.89
C ALA A 16 -2.92 43.20 19.64
N ALA A 17 -1.64 42.80 19.70
CA ALA A 17 -0.59 43.58 20.35
C ALA A 17 -0.43 44.97 19.71
N LEU A 18 -0.35 45.02 18.38
CA LEU A 18 -0.24 46.28 17.64
C LEU A 18 -1.51 47.14 17.74
N LYS A 19 -2.68 46.53 17.78
CA LYS A 19 -3.95 47.25 17.99
C LYS A 19 -4.03 47.84 19.38
N ALA A 20 -3.62 47.11 20.42
CA ALA A 20 -3.53 47.60 21.80
C ALA A 20 -2.53 48.76 21.94
N ALA A 21 -1.44 48.73 21.16
CA ALA A 21 -0.46 49.84 21.07
C ALA A 21 -0.96 51.05 20.24
N GLY A 22 -2.23 51.10 19.86
CA GLY A 22 -2.84 52.22 19.14
C GLY A 22 -2.40 52.37 17.67
N ARG A 23 -1.77 51.35 17.07
CA ARG A 23 -1.30 51.42 15.69
C ARG A 23 -2.47 51.47 14.70
N SER A 24 -2.30 52.19 13.60
CA SER A 24 -3.30 52.26 12.52
C SER A 24 -3.40 50.89 11.79
N ILE A 25 -4.57 50.60 11.19
CA ILE A 25 -4.80 49.36 10.41
C ILE A 25 -3.75 49.21 9.29
N GLY A 26 -3.31 50.30 8.67
CA GLY A 26 -2.26 50.29 7.65
C GLY A 26 -0.90 49.87 8.21
N ALA A 27 -0.51 50.42 9.38
CA ALA A 27 0.72 50.05 10.04
C ALA A 27 0.71 48.57 10.52
N ILE A 28 -0.42 48.10 11.06
CA ILE A 28 -0.61 46.71 11.44
C ILE A 28 -0.48 45.80 10.20
N ALA A 29 -1.14 46.12 9.10
CA ALA A 29 -1.09 45.36 7.87
C ALA A 29 0.33 45.20 7.31
N LYS A 30 1.11 46.29 7.35
CA LYS A 30 2.52 46.28 6.95
C LYS A 30 3.38 45.42 7.87
N ALA A 31 3.17 45.48 9.17
CA ALA A 31 3.93 44.71 10.17
C ALA A 31 3.66 43.22 10.09
N VAL A 32 2.40 42.81 9.81
CA VAL A 32 1.99 41.41 9.70
C VAL A 32 2.19 40.84 8.27
N GLY A 33 2.59 41.67 7.31
CA GLY A 33 2.78 41.23 5.91
C GLY A 33 1.48 40.86 5.20
N ARG A 34 0.34 41.47 5.57
CA ARG A 34 -0.99 41.19 5.01
C ARG A 34 -1.64 42.41 4.41
N ALA A 35 -2.58 42.20 3.49
CA ALA A 35 -3.34 43.30 2.91
C ALA A 35 -4.15 44.07 3.98
N LYS A 36 -4.22 45.41 3.87
CA LYS A 36 -5.00 46.30 4.77
C LYS A 36 -6.47 45.84 4.87
N SER A 37 -7.06 45.37 3.77
CA SER A 37 -8.43 44.83 3.71
C SER A 37 -8.59 43.55 4.54
N THR A 38 -7.55 42.69 4.63
CA THR A 38 -7.55 41.47 5.45
C THR A 38 -7.59 41.82 6.93
N VAL A 39 -6.70 42.73 7.39
CA VAL A 39 -6.65 43.16 8.79
C VAL A 39 -7.93 43.89 9.17
N SER A 40 -8.43 44.80 8.33
CA SER A 40 -9.69 45.51 8.58
C SER A 40 -10.87 44.54 8.73
N ARG A 41 -10.99 43.53 7.82
CA ARG A 41 -12.05 42.52 7.92
C ARG A 41 -11.90 41.67 9.17
N GLU A 42 -10.69 41.29 9.54
CA GLU A 42 -10.41 40.49 10.74
C GLU A 42 -10.87 41.24 12.00
N LEU A 43 -10.43 42.48 12.18
CA LEU A 43 -10.80 43.33 13.32
C LEU A 43 -12.31 43.56 13.40
N ARG A 44 -12.97 43.83 12.26
CA ARG A 44 -14.42 44.09 12.23
C ARG A 44 -15.24 42.83 12.51
N ARG A 45 -14.89 41.67 11.91
CA ARG A 45 -15.66 40.42 12.02
C ARG A 45 -15.50 39.74 13.35
N ASN A 46 -14.38 39.92 14.01
CA ASN A 46 -13.97 39.17 15.18
C ASN A 46 -13.80 40.07 16.44
N ALA A 47 -14.33 41.29 16.40
CA ALA A 47 -14.44 42.11 17.59
C ALA A 47 -15.38 41.44 18.61
N LEU A 48 -15.06 41.62 19.88
CA LEU A 48 -15.97 41.29 20.97
C LEU A 48 -17.15 42.30 20.98
N PRO A 49 -18.28 41.95 21.63
CA PRO A 49 -19.39 42.93 21.81
C PRO A 49 -18.94 44.26 22.41
N SER A 50 -17.89 44.26 23.22
CA SER A 50 -17.27 45.48 23.81
C SER A 50 -16.45 46.28 22.80
N GLY A 51 -16.35 45.91 21.53
CA GLY A 51 -15.51 46.55 20.53
C GLY A 51 -14.02 46.21 20.61
N ARG A 52 -13.58 45.44 21.63
CA ARG A 52 -12.19 45.01 21.81
C ARG A 52 -11.92 43.80 20.90
N TYR A 53 -10.67 43.66 20.48
CA TYR A 53 -10.22 42.51 19.71
C TYR A 53 -9.47 41.54 20.63
N SER A 54 -9.86 40.26 20.56
CA SER A 54 -9.20 39.16 21.26
C SER A 54 -8.77 38.07 20.25
N PRO A 55 -7.50 37.70 20.18
CA PRO A 55 -7.02 36.63 19.26
C PRO A 55 -7.72 35.30 19.49
N LEU A 56 -7.86 34.91 20.75
CA LEU A 56 -8.53 33.66 21.13
C LEU A 56 -10.01 33.63 20.68
N HIS A 57 -10.74 34.75 20.92
CA HIS A 57 -12.12 34.89 20.43
C HIS A 57 -12.16 34.84 18.88
N ALA A 58 -11.24 35.51 18.21
CA ALA A 58 -11.15 35.57 16.76
C ALA A 58 -10.86 34.17 16.16
N ALA A 59 -9.92 33.41 16.74
CA ALA A 59 -9.64 32.03 16.36
C ALA A 59 -10.85 31.15 16.58
N GLY A 60 -11.51 31.20 17.73
CA GLY A 60 -12.73 30.46 18.00
C GLY A 60 -13.89 30.80 17.06
N ALA A 61 -14.10 32.12 16.79
CA ALA A 61 -15.11 32.58 15.85
C ALA A 61 -14.80 32.15 14.40
N TYR A 62 -13.54 32.12 14.01
CA TYR A 62 -13.09 31.57 12.73
C TYR A 62 -13.37 30.07 12.63
N GLN A 63 -13.03 29.30 13.67
CA GLN A 63 -13.30 27.85 13.72
C GLN A 63 -14.80 27.55 13.68
N ARG A 64 -15.64 28.28 14.44
CA ARG A 64 -17.12 28.13 14.40
C ARG A 64 -17.68 28.39 13.00
N ARG A 65 -17.22 29.43 12.30
CA ARG A 65 -17.66 29.71 10.92
C ARG A 65 -17.24 28.65 9.90
N ARG A 66 -16.13 27.95 10.13
CA ARG A 66 -15.69 26.83 9.29
C ARG A 66 -16.46 25.54 9.57
N ARG A 67 -16.95 25.35 10.78
CA ARG A 67 -17.84 24.23 11.14
C ARG A 67 -19.21 24.49 10.53
N ARG A 68 -19.36 24.09 9.28
CA ARG A 68 -20.70 24.01 8.67
C ARG A 68 -21.21 22.61 8.89
N ASP A 69 -22.43 22.48 9.42
CA ASP A 69 -23.11 21.20 9.45
C ASP A 69 -23.16 20.64 8.03
N ALA A 70 -22.94 19.33 7.90
CA ALA A 70 -22.99 18.66 6.62
C ALA A 70 -24.37 18.90 5.98
N VAL A 71 -24.42 19.05 4.66
CA VAL A 71 -25.67 19.30 3.93
C VAL A 71 -26.72 18.24 4.28
N LEU A 72 -26.30 16.98 4.37
CA LEU A 72 -27.17 15.86 4.72
C LEU A 72 -27.67 15.87 6.18
N GLU A 73 -27.06 16.67 7.07
CA GLU A 73 -27.57 16.86 8.43
C GLU A 73 -28.69 17.91 8.47
N ARG A 74 -28.68 18.86 7.55
CA ARG A 74 -29.65 19.96 7.51
C ARG A 74 -30.84 19.69 6.61
N ASP A 75 -30.67 18.92 5.55
CA ASP A 75 -31.69 18.57 4.57
C ASP A 75 -32.15 17.13 4.78
N ARG A 76 -33.25 16.97 5.51
CA ARG A 76 -33.82 15.66 5.84
C ARG A 76 -34.27 14.89 4.58
N ARG A 77 -34.92 15.57 3.64
CA ARG A 77 -35.42 14.93 2.41
C ARG A 77 -34.25 14.37 1.58
N LEU A 78 -33.20 15.16 1.44
CA LEU A 78 -32.00 14.73 0.71
C LEU A 78 -31.29 13.58 1.45
N ARG A 79 -31.24 13.62 2.79
CA ARG A 79 -30.68 12.57 3.62
C ARG A 79 -31.43 11.25 3.48
N ASP A 80 -32.76 11.30 3.58
CA ASP A 80 -33.62 10.11 3.49
C ASP A 80 -33.46 9.49 2.08
N PHE A 81 -33.50 10.31 1.01
CA PHE A 81 -33.22 9.85 -0.35
C PHE A 81 -31.86 9.16 -0.48
N VAL A 82 -30.79 9.76 0.06
CA VAL A 82 -29.44 9.17 -0.01
C VAL A 82 -29.39 7.85 0.76
N GLY A 83 -30.04 7.77 1.93
CA GLY A 83 -30.14 6.56 2.74
C GLY A 83 -30.81 5.41 2.00
N ASP A 84 -31.98 5.69 1.40
CA ASP A 84 -32.76 4.71 0.65
C ASP A 84 -31.97 4.17 -0.56
N ARG A 85 -31.35 5.07 -1.34
CA ARG A 85 -30.53 4.65 -2.49
C ARG A 85 -29.30 3.82 -2.08
N LEU A 86 -28.64 4.16 -0.95
CA LEU A 86 -27.57 3.34 -0.41
C LEU A 86 -28.08 1.95 0.00
N ALA A 87 -29.25 1.86 0.63
CA ALA A 87 -29.87 0.59 1.03
C ALA A 87 -30.23 -0.27 -0.19
N GLU A 88 -30.64 0.35 -1.29
CA GLU A 88 -30.88 -0.32 -2.57
C GLU A 88 -29.59 -0.72 -3.30
N GLY A 89 -28.41 -0.44 -2.73
CA GLY A 89 -27.12 -0.84 -3.27
C GLY A 89 -26.51 0.16 -4.26
N TRP A 90 -27.03 1.38 -4.38
CA TRP A 90 -26.41 2.40 -5.20
C TRP A 90 -25.09 2.88 -4.59
N THR A 91 -24.12 3.15 -5.45
CA THR A 91 -22.85 3.75 -5.01
C THR A 91 -23.01 5.25 -4.75
N PRO A 92 -22.18 5.87 -3.88
CA PRO A 92 -22.14 7.31 -3.69
C PRO A 92 -21.96 8.09 -5.00
N GLU A 93 -21.20 7.55 -5.96
CA GLU A 93 -21.02 8.15 -7.29
C GLU A 93 -22.30 8.12 -8.14
N GLN A 94 -23.04 7.01 -8.10
CA GLN A 94 -24.32 6.88 -8.82
C GLN A 94 -25.36 7.85 -8.26
N ILE A 95 -25.47 7.93 -6.93
CA ILE A 95 -26.38 8.87 -6.25
C ILE A 95 -26.01 10.32 -6.61
N ALA A 96 -24.74 10.68 -6.53
CA ALA A 96 -24.27 12.02 -6.86
C ALA A 96 -24.50 12.36 -8.34
N GLY A 97 -24.27 11.41 -9.24
CA GLY A 97 -24.53 11.55 -10.68
C GLY A 97 -26.01 11.75 -10.96
N TRP A 98 -26.88 10.97 -10.35
CA TRP A 98 -28.34 11.06 -10.46
C TRP A 98 -28.88 12.42 -10.03
N LEU A 99 -28.45 12.88 -8.84
CA LEU A 99 -28.83 14.21 -8.33
C LEU A 99 -28.28 15.34 -9.22
N LYS A 100 -27.07 15.20 -9.74
CA LYS A 100 -26.48 16.19 -10.65
C LYS A 100 -27.22 16.27 -11.99
N ALA A 101 -27.73 15.15 -12.47
CA ALA A 101 -28.53 15.09 -13.69
C ALA A 101 -29.94 15.66 -13.53
N GLY A 102 -30.37 16.02 -12.30
CA GLY A 102 -31.65 16.65 -12.03
C GLY A 102 -32.85 15.71 -12.11
N HIS A 103 -32.62 14.39 -12.02
CA HIS A 103 -33.71 13.39 -12.05
C HIS A 103 -34.66 13.48 -10.85
N GLU A 104 -34.18 14.05 -9.74
CA GLU A 104 -35.00 14.28 -8.54
C GLU A 104 -35.36 15.76 -8.41
N ARG A 105 -36.59 16.09 -8.79
CA ARG A 105 -37.09 17.47 -8.68
C ARG A 105 -37.21 17.89 -7.20
N GLY A 106 -36.61 19.03 -6.86
CA GLY A 106 -36.63 19.57 -5.51
C GLY A 106 -35.52 19.09 -4.57
N LEU A 107 -34.64 18.17 -5.01
CA LEU A 107 -33.42 17.83 -4.31
C LEU A 107 -32.21 18.53 -4.96
N ARG A 108 -31.33 19.04 -4.10
CA ARG A 108 -30.13 19.71 -4.59
C ARG A 108 -29.05 18.70 -5.00
N ALA A 109 -28.24 19.07 -5.98
CA ALA A 109 -27.06 18.30 -6.34
C ALA A 109 -26.06 18.19 -5.19
N LEU A 110 -25.49 17.01 -5.01
CA LEU A 110 -24.54 16.66 -3.95
C LEU A 110 -23.35 15.93 -4.57
N GLY A 111 -22.14 16.24 -4.13
CA GLY A 111 -20.95 15.48 -4.53
C GLY A 111 -20.81 14.17 -3.76
N PHE A 112 -20.27 13.15 -4.39
CA PHE A 112 -20.06 11.82 -3.75
C PHE A 112 -19.19 11.88 -2.48
N GLU A 113 -18.27 12.85 -2.38
CA GLU A 113 -17.46 13.06 -1.20
C GLU A 113 -18.31 13.47 0.03
N ALA A 114 -19.36 14.25 -0.17
CA ALA A 114 -20.28 14.61 0.91
C ALA A 114 -21.08 13.39 1.39
N ILE A 115 -21.42 12.45 0.49
CA ILE A 115 -22.07 11.19 0.85
C ILE A 115 -21.10 10.30 1.63
N TYR A 116 -19.84 10.17 1.20
CA TYR A 116 -18.85 9.42 1.98
C TYR A 116 -18.60 10.06 3.36
N ALA A 117 -18.51 11.39 3.44
CA ALA A 117 -18.37 12.09 4.72
C ALA A 117 -19.54 11.81 5.66
N PHE A 118 -20.76 11.76 5.14
CA PHE A 118 -21.96 11.42 5.89
C PHE A 118 -21.94 9.96 6.40
N VAL A 119 -21.62 8.98 5.54
CA VAL A 119 -21.55 7.55 5.90
C VAL A 119 -20.53 7.30 7.01
N TYR A 120 -19.39 8.02 6.98
CA TYR A 120 -18.30 7.81 7.95
C TYR A 120 -18.28 8.84 9.08
N CYS A 121 -19.31 9.66 9.24
CA CYS A 121 -19.42 10.63 10.32
C CYS A 121 -19.40 9.93 11.68
N ALA A 122 -18.67 10.52 12.64
CA ALA A 122 -18.57 9.97 14.00
C ALA A 122 -19.93 9.89 14.72
N ALA A 123 -20.83 10.85 14.46
CA ALA A 123 -22.17 10.88 15.02
C ALA A 123 -23.06 9.71 14.58
N ARG A 124 -22.71 9.05 13.45
CA ARG A 124 -23.51 7.98 12.85
C ARG A 124 -22.87 6.60 12.93
N LYS A 125 -21.89 6.42 13.81
CA LYS A 125 -21.22 5.12 13.96
C LYS A 125 -22.19 3.99 14.29
N GLY A 126 -23.25 4.27 15.05
CA GLY A 126 -24.27 3.29 15.42
C GLY A 126 -25.17 2.87 14.25
N GLU A 127 -25.35 3.71 13.24
CA GLU A 127 -26.18 3.40 12.07
C GLU A 127 -25.48 2.45 11.08
N GLU A 128 -24.17 2.23 11.22
CA GLU A 128 -23.34 1.33 10.41
C GLU A 128 -23.57 1.47 8.89
N LEU A 129 -23.84 2.67 8.39
CA LEU A 129 -24.15 2.97 6.98
C LEU A 129 -23.08 2.48 6.00
N TRP A 130 -21.84 2.26 6.47
CA TRP A 130 -20.75 1.67 5.70
C TRP A 130 -21.08 0.25 5.18
N ARG A 131 -22.04 -0.47 5.80
CA ARG A 131 -22.49 -1.80 5.35
C ARG A 131 -23.17 -1.77 3.98
N TYR A 132 -23.78 -0.64 3.61
CA TYR A 132 -24.41 -0.44 2.31
C TYR A 132 -23.39 -0.14 1.18
N LEU A 133 -22.13 0.18 1.53
CA LEU A 133 -21.09 0.40 0.54
C LEU A 133 -20.56 -0.92 -0.02
N ILE A 134 -20.21 -0.97 -1.31
CA ILE A 134 -19.74 -2.17 -2.02
C ILE A 134 -18.60 -2.87 -1.25
N ARG A 135 -17.62 -2.12 -0.76
CA ARG A 135 -16.45 -2.68 -0.07
C ARG A 135 -16.66 -2.88 1.44
N ARG A 136 -17.75 -2.44 1.99
CA ARG A 136 -18.14 -2.58 3.41
C ARG A 136 -17.03 -2.29 4.42
N HIS A 137 -16.15 -1.33 4.14
CA HIS A 137 -15.08 -0.97 5.05
C HIS A 137 -15.61 -0.12 6.21
N LYS A 138 -15.32 -0.52 7.47
CA LYS A 138 -15.71 0.23 8.69
C LYS A 138 -15.08 1.63 8.78
N ARG A 139 -13.96 1.85 8.11
CA ARG A 139 -13.24 3.13 8.09
C ARG A 139 -12.93 3.55 6.67
N ARG A 140 -13.09 4.83 6.39
CA ARG A 140 -12.68 5.40 5.12
C ARG A 140 -11.16 5.43 5.01
N ARG A 141 -10.62 4.92 3.90
CA ARG A 141 -9.21 5.14 3.58
C ARG A 141 -9.03 6.58 3.10
N PRO A 142 -8.02 7.32 3.56
CA PRO A 142 -7.72 8.66 3.04
C PRO A 142 -7.52 8.59 1.52
N ARG A 143 -8.12 9.52 0.77
CA ARG A 143 -8.04 9.58 -0.70
C ARG A 143 -6.62 9.80 -1.22
N ARG A 144 -5.76 10.38 -0.40
CA ARG A 144 -4.31 10.52 -0.58
C ARG A 144 -3.62 9.93 0.65
N ALA A 145 -3.86 8.65 0.92
CA ALA A 145 -2.89 7.94 1.73
C ALA A 145 -1.57 8.14 1.01
N LYS A 146 -0.62 8.84 1.64
CA LYS A 146 0.78 8.81 1.19
C LYS A 146 1.08 7.34 0.91
N PRO A 147 1.71 6.99 -0.23
CA PRO A 147 2.12 5.61 -0.44
C PRO A 147 2.77 5.18 0.87
N SER A 148 2.37 4.03 1.39
CA SER A 148 2.90 3.50 2.65
C SER A 148 4.41 3.74 2.61
N ARG A 149 4.97 4.37 3.64
CA ARG A 149 6.42 4.61 3.76
C ARG A 149 7.09 3.37 3.25
N ASP A 150 8.04 3.53 2.34
CA ASP A 150 8.74 2.43 1.70
C ASP A 150 9.21 1.47 2.79
N ARG A 151 8.47 0.38 3.01
CA ARG A 151 8.72 -0.56 4.11
C ARG A 151 9.95 -1.42 3.83
N ILE A 152 10.39 -1.41 2.60
CA ILE A 152 11.58 -2.12 2.15
C ILE A 152 12.61 -1.06 1.78
N LYS A 153 13.64 -0.93 2.60
CA LYS A 153 14.76 0.00 2.39
C LYS A 153 15.72 -0.56 1.35
N ASP A 154 16.49 0.30 0.72
CA ASP A 154 17.62 -0.03 -0.18
C ASP A 154 17.25 -0.98 -1.34
N ARG A 155 16.03 -0.84 -1.87
CA ARG A 155 15.55 -1.61 -3.02
C ARG A 155 16.28 -1.18 -4.30
N ALA A 156 16.91 -2.13 -4.99
CA ALA A 156 17.31 -1.95 -6.37
C ALA A 156 16.15 -2.33 -7.31
N SER A 157 15.91 -1.51 -8.32
CA SER A 157 14.84 -1.75 -9.29
C SER A 157 15.18 -2.94 -10.19
N ILE A 158 14.17 -3.69 -10.64
CA ILE A 158 14.33 -4.73 -11.65
C ILE A 158 14.87 -4.17 -12.97
N HIS A 159 14.67 -2.89 -13.25
CA HIS A 159 15.19 -2.21 -14.45
C HIS A 159 16.70 -2.01 -14.41
N ASP A 160 17.31 -2.03 -13.23
CA ASP A 160 18.76 -1.97 -13.05
C ASP A 160 19.44 -3.33 -13.22
N ARG A 161 18.66 -4.38 -13.49
CA ARG A 161 19.13 -5.76 -13.64
C ARG A 161 19.88 -5.94 -14.94
N PRO A 162 21.10 -6.52 -14.91
CA PRO A 162 21.89 -6.76 -16.11
C PRO A 162 21.16 -7.57 -17.19
N ARG A 163 21.34 -7.25 -18.46
CA ARG A 163 20.68 -7.94 -19.60
C ARG A 163 20.92 -9.45 -19.62
N GLY A 164 22.11 -9.92 -19.19
CA GLY A 164 22.42 -11.35 -19.09
C GLY A 164 21.49 -12.10 -18.13
N VAL A 165 21.10 -11.43 -17.03
CA VAL A 165 20.12 -11.99 -16.09
C VAL A 165 18.72 -12.02 -16.70
N GLU A 166 18.35 -11.00 -17.46
CA GLU A 166 17.07 -10.92 -18.16
C GLU A 166 16.92 -12.06 -19.17
N GLY A 167 17.93 -12.28 -20.00
CA GLY A 167 17.96 -13.35 -21.01
C GLY A 167 18.09 -14.76 -20.47
N ARG A 168 18.25 -14.95 -19.14
CA ARG A 168 18.46 -16.27 -18.50
C ARG A 168 19.69 -17.01 -19.06
N ALA A 169 20.71 -16.25 -19.43
CA ALA A 169 21.93 -16.84 -19.99
C ALA A 169 22.75 -17.58 -18.94
N ASP A 170 22.73 -17.08 -17.70
CA ASP A 170 23.53 -17.60 -16.59
C ASP A 170 22.68 -18.27 -15.52
N ILE A 171 23.26 -19.28 -14.86
CA ILE A 171 22.69 -19.89 -13.63
C ILE A 171 22.98 -19.03 -12.40
N GLY A 172 22.20 -19.27 -11.34
CA GLY A 172 22.38 -18.63 -10.04
C GLY A 172 21.53 -17.38 -9.84
N HIS A 173 20.58 -17.14 -10.74
CA HIS A 173 19.61 -16.03 -10.64
C HIS A 173 18.23 -16.59 -10.30
N TRP A 174 17.71 -16.17 -9.14
CA TRP A 174 16.48 -16.70 -8.56
C TRP A 174 15.34 -15.72 -8.62
N GLU A 175 14.13 -16.23 -8.56
CA GLU A 175 12.90 -15.47 -8.28
C GLU A 175 12.29 -16.01 -6.98
N GLY A 176 11.99 -15.12 -6.05
CA GLY A 176 11.40 -15.47 -4.75
C GLY A 176 9.94 -15.07 -4.66
N ASP A 177 9.12 -15.94 -4.06
CA ASP A 177 7.69 -15.72 -3.83
C ASP A 177 7.20 -16.51 -2.62
N LEU A 178 5.98 -16.21 -2.15
CA LEU A 178 5.32 -16.93 -1.08
C LEU A 178 4.04 -17.59 -1.57
N ILE A 179 3.93 -18.90 -1.40
CA ILE A 179 2.66 -19.62 -1.54
C ILE A 179 1.93 -19.54 -0.19
N ILE A 180 0.74 -18.95 -0.19
CA ILE A 180 -0.13 -18.92 0.97
C ILE A 180 -1.30 -19.88 0.73
N CYS A 181 -1.40 -20.91 1.54
CA CYS A 181 -2.52 -21.85 1.61
C CYS A 181 -3.48 -21.42 2.72
N LYS A 182 -4.33 -22.30 3.21
CA LYS A 182 -5.32 -22.00 4.24
C LYS A 182 -4.68 -21.30 5.44
N ARG A 183 -4.85 -20.01 5.48
CA ARG A 183 -4.65 -19.01 6.58
C ARG A 183 -3.31 -18.92 7.32
N THR A 184 -2.43 -19.93 7.39
CA THR A 184 -1.46 -19.98 8.47
C THR A 184 -0.01 -19.78 8.05
N ARG A 185 0.65 -20.77 7.58
CA ARG A 185 2.07 -20.71 7.29
C ARG A 185 2.34 -20.55 5.80
N PRO A 186 3.12 -19.54 5.41
CA PRO A 186 3.54 -19.43 4.02
C PRO A 186 4.61 -20.49 3.70
N VAL A 187 4.65 -20.88 2.44
CA VAL A 187 5.76 -21.64 1.87
C VAL A 187 6.59 -20.68 1.03
N LEU A 188 7.85 -20.48 1.42
CA LEU A 188 8.81 -19.74 0.62
C LEU A 188 9.17 -20.57 -0.60
N VAL A 189 9.05 -19.99 -1.79
CA VAL A 189 9.43 -20.61 -3.05
C VAL A 189 10.54 -19.80 -3.69
N LEU A 190 11.64 -20.48 -4.00
CA LEU A 190 12.79 -19.94 -4.73
C LEU A 190 12.91 -20.70 -6.05
N HIS A 191 12.80 -19.99 -7.15
CA HIS A 191 12.84 -20.58 -8.50
C HIS A 191 14.08 -20.08 -9.28
N GLU A 192 14.94 -21.00 -9.68
CA GLU A 192 16.13 -20.66 -10.48
C GLU A 192 15.72 -20.41 -11.94
N ARG A 193 16.15 -19.29 -12.50
CA ARG A 193 15.62 -18.73 -13.75
C ARG A 193 16.01 -19.53 -15.00
N LYS A 194 17.22 -20.08 -15.05
CA LYS A 194 17.75 -20.81 -16.22
C LYS A 194 17.38 -22.29 -16.16
N SER A 195 17.79 -22.99 -15.12
CA SER A 195 17.57 -24.43 -14.94
C SER A 195 16.13 -24.82 -14.58
N ARG A 196 15.34 -23.84 -14.10
CA ARG A 196 13.97 -24.06 -13.61
C ARG A 196 13.88 -24.87 -12.33
N VAL A 197 14.97 -25.09 -11.64
CA VAL A 197 14.97 -25.72 -10.31
C VAL A 197 14.14 -24.86 -9.35
N THR A 198 13.31 -25.52 -8.60
CA THR A 198 12.44 -24.90 -7.60
C THR A 198 12.81 -25.47 -6.24
N LEU A 199 13.03 -24.61 -5.27
CA LEU A 199 13.17 -24.94 -3.86
C LEU A 199 11.94 -24.38 -3.14
N ALA A 200 11.42 -25.12 -2.16
CA ALA A 200 10.33 -24.63 -1.35
C ALA A 200 10.51 -25.07 0.10
N THR A 201 10.23 -24.16 1.03
CA THR A 201 10.38 -24.38 2.46
C THR A 201 9.26 -23.72 3.22
N ARG A 202 8.64 -24.44 4.14
CA ARG A 202 7.62 -23.92 5.03
C ARG A 202 8.25 -22.89 5.98
N LEU A 203 7.57 -21.76 6.19
CA LEU A 203 7.94 -20.77 7.18
C LEU A 203 7.07 -20.92 8.44
N ALA A 204 7.61 -20.58 9.60
CA ALA A 204 6.82 -20.52 10.84
C ALA A 204 5.81 -19.35 10.80
N GLY A 205 6.13 -18.28 10.06
CA GLY A 205 5.26 -17.12 9.87
C GLY A 205 5.70 -16.24 8.71
N LYS A 206 4.89 -15.21 8.39
CA LYS A 206 5.15 -14.25 7.31
C LYS A 206 5.91 -13.02 7.82
N THR A 207 6.98 -13.20 8.57
CA THR A 207 7.82 -12.09 9.02
C THR A 207 9.09 -11.96 8.15
N ALA A 208 9.63 -10.74 8.06
CA ALA A 208 10.86 -10.52 7.31
C ALA A 208 12.06 -11.25 7.95
N ALA A 209 12.10 -11.34 9.28
CA ALA A 209 13.14 -12.03 10.02
C ALA A 209 13.15 -13.54 9.73
N GLU A 210 11.98 -14.18 9.78
CA GLU A 210 11.82 -15.59 9.45
C GLU A 210 12.19 -15.87 8.00
N THR A 211 11.65 -15.07 7.07
CA THR A 211 11.89 -15.26 5.64
C THR A 211 13.36 -15.16 5.28
N ILE A 212 14.08 -14.15 5.83
CA ILE A 212 15.51 -13.99 5.56
C ILE A 212 16.35 -15.08 6.21
N SER A 213 16.01 -15.51 7.44
CA SER A 213 16.70 -16.59 8.14
C SER A 213 16.66 -17.88 7.30
N VAL A 214 15.48 -18.26 6.82
CA VAL A 214 15.30 -19.45 5.96
C VAL A 214 16.06 -19.29 4.63
N MET A 215 15.99 -18.12 3.99
CA MET A 215 16.74 -17.89 2.75
C MET A 215 18.25 -18.00 2.95
N LEU A 216 18.78 -17.46 4.05
CA LEU A 216 20.22 -17.56 4.38
C LEU A 216 20.63 -19.01 4.62
N ALA A 217 19.81 -19.81 5.27
CA ALA A 217 20.04 -21.24 5.47
C ALA A 217 20.02 -22.00 4.14
N VAL A 218 19.00 -21.80 3.30
CA VAL A 218 18.90 -22.43 1.97
C VAL A 218 20.09 -22.07 1.08
N PHE A 219 20.36 -20.77 0.92
CA PHE A 219 21.51 -20.32 0.10
C PHE A 219 22.86 -20.68 0.71
N GLY A 220 22.94 -20.91 2.02
CA GLY A 220 24.14 -21.42 2.67
C GLY A 220 24.53 -22.83 2.25
N ARG A 221 23.55 -23.66 1.88
CA ARG A 221 23.73 -25.08 1.55
C ARG A 221 23.99 -25.33 0.05
N ILE A 222 23.62 -24.40 -0.84
CA ILE A 222 23.82 -24.58 -2.27
C ILE A 222 25.19 -24.07 -2.73
N HIS A 223 25.65 -24.56 -3.88
CA HIS A 223 26.95 -24.21 -4.44
C HIS A 223 27.09 -22.68 -4.70
N PRO A 224 28.25 -22.04 -4.44
CA PRO A 224 28.46 -20.60 -4.64
C PRO A 224 28.11 -20.07 -6.03
N ALA A 225 28.36 -20.84 -7.09
CA ALA A 225 28.02 -20.48 -8.47
C ALA A 225 26.51 -20.23 -8.66
N LEU A 226 25.67 -20.77 -7.79
CA LEU A 226 24.21 -20.61 -7.79
C LEU A 226 23.72 -19.44 -6.91
N ARG A 227 24.62 -18.61 -6.36
CA ARG A 227 24.28 -17.54 -5.42
C ARG A 227 24.56 -16.16 -6.01
N LYS A 228 23.93 -15.81 -7.15
CA LYS A 228 24.20 -14.53 -7.81
C LYS A 228 23.18 -13.45 -7.43
N SER A 229 21.91 -13.71 -7.64
CA SER A 229 20.87 -12.73 -7.30
C SER A 229 19.50 -13.36 -7.05
N VAL A 230 18.61 -12.59 -6.39
CA VAL A 230 17.20 -12.93 -6.22
C VAL A 230 16.32 -11.74 -6.62
N THR A 231 15.22 -12.02 -7.33
CA THR A 231 14.20 -11.03 -7.68
C THR A 231 12.95 -11.27 -6.83
N PHE A 232 12.46 -10.21 -6.18
CA PHE A 232 11.28 -10.23 -5.31
C PHE A 232 10.18 -9.29 -5.82
N ASP A 233 8.95 -9.50 -5.34
CA ASP A 233 7.93 -8.46 -5.35
C ASP A 233 8.10 -7.52 -4.14
N ASN A 234 7.15 -6.59 -4.00
CA ASN A 234 7.17 -5.62 -2.90
C ASN A 234 6.48 -6.13 -1.63
N ASP A 235 6.50 -7.45 -1.37
CA ASP A 235 5.98 -7.99 -0.11
C ASP A 235 6.93 -7.67 1.06
N THR A 236 6.37 -7.23 2.17
CA THR A 236 7.12 -6.88 3.39
C THR A 236 7.88 -8.04 4.01
N ALA A 237 7.56 -9.28 3.66
CA ALA A 237 8.31 -10.47 4.04
C ALA A 237 9.77 -10.42 3.53
N PHE A 238 10.04 -9.68 2.46
CA PHE A 238 11.39 -9.50 1.90
C PHE A 238 12.10 -8.24 2.39
N ALA A 239 11.59 -7.56 3.43
CA ALA A 239 12.14 -6.28 3.88
C ALA A 239 13.60 -6.36 4.41
N GLN A 240 14.06 -7.53 4.84
CA GLN A 240 15.44 -7.75 5.30
C GLN A 240 16.37 -8.30 4.22
N HIS A 241 16.03 -8.14 2.94
CA HIS A 241 16.78 -8.64 1.79
C HIS A 241 18.27 -8.22 1.76
N ALA A 242 18.62 -7.06 2.34
CA ALA A 242 19.98 -6.56 2.39
C ALA A 242 20.97 -7.56 3.04
N LEU A 243 20.49 -8.43 3.94
CA LEU A 243 21.29 -9.48 4.56
C LEU A 243 21.76 -10.55 3.56
N LEU A 244 21.06 -10.77 2.46
CA LEU A 244 21.54 -11.66 1.38
C LEU A 244 22.80 -11.09 0.73
N ARG A 245 22.87 -9.77 0.55
CA ARG A 245 24.07 -9.12 0.02
C ARG A 245 25.24 -9.21 0.99
N SER A 246 25.03 -8.85 2.25
CA SER A 246 26.11 -8.83 3.24
C SER A 246 26.62 -10.22 3.63
N MET A 247 25.75 -11.23 3.71
CA MET A 247 26.11 -12.56 4.22
C MET A 247 26.34 -13.61 3.11
N ARG A 248 25.82 -13.41 1.91
CA ARG A 248 25.89 -14.38 0.79
C ARG A 248 26.40 -13.77 -0.50
N ASN A 249 26.73 -12.47 -0.53
CA ASN A 249 27.14 -11.71 -1.71
C ASN A 249 26.12 -11.80 -2.87
N MET A 250 24.84 -11.84 -2.55
CA MET A 250 23.75 -11.95 -3.53
C MET A 250 23.11 -10.58 -3.75
N THR A 251 22.96 -10.19 -5.01
CA THR A 251 22.22 -8.99 -5.37
C THR A 251 20.71 -9.25 -5.30
N THR A 252 19.93 -8.26 -4.86
CA THR A 252 18.48 -8.36 -4.78
C THR A 252 17.81 -7.31 -5.65
N TRP A 253 16.82 -7.72 -6.42
CA TRP A 253 16.05 -6.88 -7.34
C TRP A 253 14.59 -6.90 -6.96
N PHE A 254 13.89 -5.80 -7.19
CA PHE A 254 12.46 -5.70 -6.87
C PHE A 254 11.66 -5.33 -8.12
N CYS A 255 10.57 -6.08 -8.32
CA CYS A 255 9.60 -5.80 -9.37
C CYS A 255 8.88 -4.48 -9.13
N ASP A 256 8.33 -3.91 -10.19
CA ASP A 256 7.42 -2.78 -10.09
C ASP A 256 6.16 -3.17 -9.33
N ALA A 257 5.52 -2.18 -8.73
CA ALA A 257 4.25 -2.43 -8.04
C ALA A 257 3.19 -2.93 -9.05
N TYR A 258 2.50 -4.01 -8.69
CA TYR A 258 1.48 -4.66 -9.52
C TYR A 258 1.97 -5.29 -10.83
N ALA A 259 3.27 -5.51 -10.99
CA ALA A 259 3.88 -6.08 -12.19
C ALA A 259 4.31 -7.54 -11.98
N SER A 260 3.37 -8.41 -11.66
CA SER A 260 3.63 -9.84 -11.38
C SER A 260 4.31 -10.57 -12.54
N TRP A 261 4.05 -10.16 -13.77
CA TRP A 261 4.68 -10.74 -14.98
C TRP A 261 6.21 -10.64 -15.00
N GLN A 262 6.79 -9.70 -14.26
CA GLN A 262 8.25 -9.52 -14.18
C GLN A 262 8.96 -10.68 -13.46
N LYS A 263 8.23 -11.50 -12.71
CA LYS A 263 8.71 -12.74 -12.08
C LYS A 263 7.90 -13.97 -12.52
N GLY A 264 7.58 -14.05 -13.81
CA GLY A 264 6.75 -15.11 -14.38
C GLY A 264 7.31 -16.54 -14.22
N GLY A 265 8.63 -16.69 -13.93
CA GLY A 265 9.23 -17.99 -13.66
C GLY A 265 8.70 -18.62 -12.38
N VAL A 266 8.76 -17.90 -11.26
CA VAL A 266 8.27 -18.37 -9.96
C VAL A 266 6.74 -18.47 -9.95
N GLU A 267 6.02 -17.58 -10.64
CA GLU A 267 4.56 -17.71 -10.77
C GLU A 267 4.15 -19.01 -11.46
N ASN A 268 4.87 -19.37 -12.52
CA ASN A 268 4.67 -20.64 -13.22
C ASN A 268 5.06 -21.84 -12.35
N ALA A 269 6.13 -21.73 -11.55
CA ALA A 269 6.51 -22.75 -10.58
C ALA A 269 5.42 -22.90 -9.50
N ASN A 270 4.93 -21.80 -8.95
CA ASN A 270 3.82 -21.78 -8.00
C ASN A 270 2.56 -22.43 -8.57
N GLY A 271 2.22 -22.13 -9.83
CA GLY A 271 1.10 -22.76 -10.53
C GLY A 271 1.23 -24.29 -10.60
N ARG A 272 2.45 -24.81 -10.73
CA ARG A 272 2.71 -26.25 -10.69
C ARG A 272 2.60 -26.83 -9.29
N LEU A 273 3.22 -26.20 -8.30
CA LEU A 273 3.13 -26.63 -6.90
C LEU A 273 1.69 -26.60 -6.38
N ARG A 274 0.86 -25.68 -6.89
CA ARG A 274 -0.57 -25.58 -6.57
C ARG A 274 -1.39 -26.83 -6.96
N ARG A 275 -0.84 -27.71 -7.77
CA ARG A 275 -1.45 -29.01 -8.10
C ARG A 275 -1.55 -29.91 -6.87
N TRP A 276 -0.56 -29.85 -5.98
CA TRP A 276 -0.48 -30.62 -4.74
C TRP A 276 -0.66 -29.77 -3.49
N LEU A 277 -0.47 -28.45 -3.62
CA LEU A 277 -0.68 -27.45 -2.57
C LEU A 277 -1.81 -26.47 -2.96
N PRO A 278 -3.05 -26.94 -3.16
CA PRO A 278 -4.17 -26.05 -3.47
C PRO A 278 -4.42 -25.08 -2.32
N ARG A 279 -5.15 -23.98 -2.59
CA ARG A 279 -5.34 -22.89 -1.62
C ARG A 279 -6.02 -23.30 -0.31
N HIS A 280 -6.81 -24.38 -0.35
CA HIS A 280 -7.50 -24.93 0.83
C HIS A 280 -6.65 -25.91 1.64
N THR A 281 -5.46 -26.28 1.17
CA THR A 281 -4.55 -27.16 1.91
C THR A 281 -4.16 -26.54 3.24
N ASP A 282 -4.20 -27.32 4.30
CA ASP A 282 -3.67 -26.97 5.60
C ASP A 282 -2.20 -27.40 5.69
N ILE A 283 -1.31 -26.43 5.48
CA ILE A 283 0.14 -26.68 5.49
C ILE A 283 0.63 -27.17 6.86
N ASP A 284 -0.08 -26.88 7.93
CA ASP A 284 0.29 -27.29 9.28
C ASP A 284 0.09 -28.79 9.51
N GLN A 285 -0.78 -29.42 8.70
CA GLN A 285 -1.01 -30.87 8.71
C GLN A 285 -0.02 -31.68 7.86
N MET A 286 0.81 -30.99 7.06
CA MET A 286 1.80 -31.62 6.21
C MET A 286 3.15 -31.69 6.91
N SER A 287 3.89 -32.77 6.69
CA SER A 287 5.29 -32.85 7.13
C SER A 287 6.21 -32.03 6.18
N ASP A 288 7.43 -31.74 6.61
CA ASP A 288 8.40 -31.09 5.73
C ASP A 288 8.84 -32.03 4.62
N GLU A 289 8.89 -33.33 4.87
CA GLU A 289 9.17 -34.38 3.89
C GLU A 289 8.13 -34.40 2.77
N GLU A 290 6.84 -34.34 3.10
CA GLU A 290 5.76 -34.27 2.10
C GLU A 290 5.89 -33.05 1.20
N ILE A 291 6.28 -31.89 1.75
CA ILE A 291 6.54 -30.68 0.97
C ILE A 291 7.77 -30.90 0.05
N GLN A 292 8.82 -31.53 0.54
CA GLN A 292 10.00 -31.84 -0.26
C GLN A 292 9.70 -32.84 -1.38
N ASP A 293 8.87 -33.84 -1.15
CA ASP A 293 8.43 -34.79 -2.18
C ASP A 293 7.68 -34.10 -3.33
N ILE A 294 6.84 -33.13 -3.01
CA ILE A 294 6.17 -32.30 -4.01
C ILE A 294 7.20 -31.50 -4.82
N VAL A 295 8.19 -30.92 -4.15
CA VAL A 295 9.26 -30.13 -4.78
C VAL A 295 10.13 -31.04 -5.67
N MET A 296 10.48 -32.24 -5.20
CA MET A 296 11.21 -33.24 -5.96
C MET A 296 10.45 -33.67 -7.21
N THR A 297 9.17 -33.97 -7.08
CA THR A 297 8.29 -34.27 -8.22
C THR A 297 8.30 -33.17 -9.26
N ALA A 298 8.22 -31.91 -8.83
CA ALA A 298 8.27 -30.76 -9.72
C ALA A 298 9.63 -30.62 -10.43
N ASN A 299 10.74 -30.94 -9.76
CA ASN A 299 12.10 -30.85 -10.30
C ASN A 299 12.52 -32.05 -11.16
N LEU A 300 11.87 -33.19 -10.97
CA LEU A 300 12.06 -34.40 -11.79
C LEU A 300 11.14 -34.45 -13.03
N THR A 301 10.21 -33.50 -13.17
CA THR A 301 9.31 -33.46 -14.33
C THR A 301 9.99 -32.74 -15.50
N PRO A 302 10.08 -33.32 -16.71
CA PRO A 302 10.70 -32.73 -17.90
C PRO A 302 10.01 -31.40 -18.30
N ARG A 303 10.78 -30.46 -18.84
CA ARG A 303 10.30 -29.13 -19.26
C ARG A 303 10.55 -28.91 -20.76
N LYS A 304 9.51 -28.54 -21.49
CA LYS A 304 9.65 -28.19 -22.92
C LYS A 304 10.69 -27.08 -23.14
N CYS A 305 10.72 -26.07 -22.28
CA CYS A 305 11.67 -24.95 -22.36
C CYS A 305 13.13 -25.36 -22.05
N LEU A 306 13.37 -26.58 -21.58
CA LEU A 306 14.69 -27.17 -21.33
C LEU A 306 15.01 -28.28 -22.34
N GLY A 307 14.31 -28.33 -23.50
CA GLY A 307 14.46 -29.42 -24.45
C GLY A 307 14.07 -30.78 -23.87
N PHE A 308 13.05 -30.81 -23.01
CA PHE A 308 12.57 -31.97 -22.27
C PHE A 308 13.54 -32.54 -21.22
N LEU A 309 14.61 -31.81 -20.87
CA LEU A 309 15.36 -32.12 -19.66
C LEU A 309 14.54 -31.80 -18.42
N THR A 310 14.82 -32.50 -17.34
CA THR A 310 14.31 -32.12 -16.03
C THR A 310 15.10 -30.93 -15.47
N PRO A 311 14.55 -30.11 -14.58
CA PRO A 311 15.28 -29.05 -13.89
C PRO A 311 16.60 -29.53 -13.25
N PHE A 312 16.62 -30.70 -12.63
CA PHE A 312 17.84 -31.25 -12.06
C PHE A 312 18.88 -31.65 -13.13
N GLN A 313 18.48 -32.26 -14.22
CA GLN A 313 19.38 -32.53 -15.33
C GLN A 313 19.95 -31.24 -15.92
N ALA A 314 19.13 -30.20 -16.05
CA ALA A 314 19.57 -28.91 -16.57
C ALA A 314 20.61 -28.24 -15.66
N ILE A 315 20.39 -28.22 -14.34
CA ILE A 315 21.34 -27.58 -13.41
C ILE A 315 22.66 -28.37 -13.31
N ILE A 316 22.61 -29.70 -13.32
CA ILE A 316 23.80 -30.55 -13.33
C ILE A 316 24.63 -30.33 -14.61
N LYS A 317 23.96 -30.21 -15.77
CA LYS A 317 24.62 -29.90 -17.04
C LYS A 317 25.36 -28.54 -16.99
N GLU A 318 24.79 -27.54 -16.35
CA GLU A 318 25.36 -26.20 -16.22
C GLU A 318 26.54 -26.12 -15.22
N LEU A 319 26.47 -26.90 -14.15
CA LEU A 319 27.50 -26.92 -13.10
C LEU A 319 28.68 -27.82 -13.43
N GLY A 320 28.52 -28.74 -14.39
CA GLY A 320 29.51 -29.77 -14.68
C GLY A 320 29.41 -31.00 -13.77
N LYS A 321 30.13 -32.07 -14.10
CA LYS A 321 30.05 -33.37 -13.42
C LYS A 321 30.66 -33.39 -12.02
N ASP A 322 31.49 -32.41 -11.69
CA ASP A 322 32.28 -32.40 -10.46
C ASP A 322 31.66 -31.66 -9.28
N VAL A 323 30.44 -31.18 -9.44
CA VAL A 323 29.77 -30.42 -8.39
C VAL A 323 28.77 -31.29 -7.63
N GLN A 324 29.03 -31.52 -6.34
CA GLN A 324 28.07 -32.14 -5.44
C GLN A 324 26.93 -31.12 -5.13
N ILE A 325 25.73 -31.43 -5.59
CA ILE A 325 24.53 -30.64 -5.29
C ILE A 325 23.86 -31.31 -4.07
N ARG A 326 23.91 -30.64 -2.93
CA ARG A 326 23.18 -31.05 -1.74
C ARG A 326 21.87 -30.23 -1.69
N PHE A 327 20.77 -30.84 -2.01
CA PHE A 327 19.43 -30.33 -1.73
C PHE A 327 18.98 -31.02 -0.43
N ALA A 328 19.19 -30.37 0.68
CA ALA A 328 18.68 -30.84 1.97
C ALA A 328 17.41 -30.12 2.33
#